data_360e7acccd92c11bcfe324bcd924346d
#
_entry.id   360e7acccd92c11bcfe324bcd924346d
#
_cell.length_a   1.000
_cell.length_b   1.000
_cell.length_c   1.000
_cell.angle_alpha   90.00
_cell.angle_beta   90.00
_cell.angle_gamma   90.00
#
_symmetry.space_group_name_H-M   'P 1'
#
loop_
_entity.id
_entity.type
_entity.pdbx_description
1 polymer ?
#
loop_
_entity_poly.entity_id
_entity_poly.type
_entity_poly.pdbx_seq_one_letter_code
_entity_poly.pdbx_strand_id
1 'polypeptide(L)'
;MDRIRNFCIIAHIDHGKSTLADRMMEMTGTVEKREMKSQLLDSMDLEREKGITIKLAPVRMRYQSTAAGLFSEGFAFPAKRGQERKLDQLAAERPEEKSASEVGTNRPLRSVTYDLNLIDTPGHVDFSYEVSRSLQACEGAVLVVDASQGIQAQTLANVYLAMEQDLTIIPVLNKVDLPAADVPRVSKQVMNLLGCSENEIIHISAKTGQNVDQVLEAIVERIPAPTSPLATEHPDVAPADIPTRALIFDSYYDDYRGVILYVRVVDGQIKKGEAIHMMATGANGLALEVGHLSPGMISDPSLDTGEIGYIVTNLKTTREARVGDTVTLKKYFTKETK
;
A
#
# COMPACT_ATOMS: atom_id res chain seq x y z
N MET A 1 0.98 -12.91 5.37
CA MET A 1 0.47 -12.13 4.23
C MET A 1 -0.92 -11.55 4.48
N ASP A 2 -1.89 -12.29 4.98
CA ASP A 2 -3.31 -11.84 5.12
C ASP A 2 -3.51 -10.53 5.89
N ARG A 3 -2.56 -10.16 6.75
CA ARG A 3 -2.60 -8.95 7.57
C ARG A 3 -1.76 -7.80 7.03
N ILE A 4 -1.24 -7.91 5.81
CA ILE A 4 -0.48 -6.86 5.14
C ILE A 4 -1.40 -6.13 4.16
N ARG A 5 -1.30 -4.80 4.10
CA ARG A 5 -1.95 -3.96 3.09
C ARG A 5 -0.93 -2.99 2.53
N ASN A 6 -0.62 -3.15 1.25
CA ASN A 6 0.29 -2.24 0.54
C ASN A 6 -0.54 -1.28 -0.30
N PHE A 7 -0.37 0.00 -0.06
CA PHE A 7 -1.14 1.02 -0.74
C PHE A 7 -0.35 2.31 -0.92
N CYS A 8 -0.79 3.11 -1.85
CA CYS A 8 -0.30 4.47 -2.04
C CYS A 8 -1.44 5.49 -1.92
N ILE A 9 -1.10 6.77 -1.80
CA ILE A 9 -2.06 7.86 -1.87
C ILE A 9 -1.82 8.61 -3.18
N ILE A 10 -2.86 8.67 -4.04
CA ILE A 10 -2.86 9.44 -5.27
C ILE A 10 -3.75 10.68 -5.11
N ALA A 11 -3.21 11.83 -5.45
CA ALA A 11 -3.90 13.11 -5.32
C ALA A 11 -3.33 14.15 -6.28
N HIS A 12 -4.11 15.19 -6.55
CA HIS A 12 -3.55 16.41 -7.11
C HIS A 12 -2.79 17.22 -6.04
N ILE A 13 -1.91 18.13 -6.49
CA ILE A 13 -1.21 19.05 -5.60
C ILE A 13 -2.24 19.79 -4.73
N ASP A 14 -1.93 20.01 -3.45
CA ASP A 14 -2.77 20.69 -2.46
C ASP A 14 -4.11 20.02 -2.13
N HIS A 15 -4.43 18.83 -2.64
CA HIS A 15 -5.63 18.09 -2.23
C HIS A 15 -5.51 17.46 -0.82
N GLY A 16 -4.34 17.56 -0.17
CA GLY A 16 -4.12 17.15 1.21
C GLY A 16 -3.56 15.75 1.38
N LYS A 17 -2.80 15.24 0.40
CA LYS A 17 -2.11 13.94 0.43
C LYS A 17 -1.22 13.80 1.67
N SER A 18 -0.21 14.68 1.83
CA SER A 18 0.75 14.63 2.96
C SER A 18 0.05 14.86 4.30
N THR A 19 -0.99 15.71 4.34
CA THR A 19 -1.80 15.92 5.56
C THR A 19 -2.54 14.64 5.96
N LEU A 20 -3.07 13.87 4.98
CA LEU A 20 -3.73 12.60 5.26
C LEU A 20 -2.71 11.55 5.74
N ALA A 21 -1.55 11.46 5.10
CA ALA A 21 -0.48 10.56 5.52
C ALA A 21 -0.01 10.86 6.96
N ASP A 22 0.22 12.13 7.30
CA ASP A 22 0.55 12.56 8.66
C ASP A 22 -0.53 12.13 9.67
N ARG A 23 -1.80 12.33 9.32
CA ARG A 23 -2.92 11.97 10.20
C ARG A 23 -3.04 10.45 10.40
N MET A 24 -2.80 9.67 9.36
CA MET A 24 -2.76 8.20 9.46
C MET A 24 -1.64 7.74 10.39
N MET A 25 -0.43 8.30 10.27
CA MET A 25 0.69 7.98 11.15
C MET A 25 0.43 8.37 12.62
N GLU A 26 -0.24 9.50 12.86
CA GLU A 26 -0.66 9.91 14.20
C GLU A 26 -1.68 8.94 14.81
N MET A 27 -2.71 8.56 14.03
CA MET A 27 -3.80 7.70 14.51
C MET A 27 -3.36 6.26 14.76
N THR A 28 -2.40 5.77 13.98
CA THR A 28 -1.80 4.44 14.17
C THR A 28 -0.72 4.41 15.26
N GLY A 29 -0.36 5.58 15.82
CA GLY A 29 0.70 5.69 16.82
C GLY A 29 2.10 5.39 16.26
N THR A 30 2.26 5.43 14.94
CA THR A 30 3.56 5.24 14.27
C THR A 30 4.54 6.35 14.65
N VAL A 31 4.00 7.55 14.88
CA VAL A 31 4.76 8.73 15.36
C VAL A 31 4.03 9.32 16.56
N GLU A 32 4.78 9.62 17.62
CA GLU A 32 4.21 10.25 18.79
C GLU A 32 3.76 11.70 18.48
N LYS A 33 2.61 12.12 19.04
CA LYS A 33 2.05 13.48 18.83
C LYS A 33 3.05 14.61 19.00
N ARG A 34 3.96 14.50 19.98
CA ARG A 34 4.99 15.50 20.26
C ARG A 34 6.09 15.57 19.19
N GLU A 35 6.28 14.50 18.41
CA GLU A 35 7.29 14.39 17.36
C GLU A 35 6.71 14.69 15.99
N MET A 36 5.37 14.77 15.88
CA MET A 36 4.69 15.11 14.65
C MET A 36 5.07 16.50 14.18
N LYS A 37 5.63 16.54 12.98
CA LYS A 37 5.85 17.76 12.20
C LYS A 37 4.93 17.71 10.99
N SER A 38 4.48 18.87 10.55
CA SER A 38 3.74 18.98 9.29
C SER A 38 4.59 18.43 8.13
N GLN A 39 3.99 17.59 7.28
CA GLN A 39 4.64 16.97 6.13
C GLN A 39 5.88 16.15 6.55
N LEU A 40 5.67 15.22 7.47
CA LEU A 40 6.75 14.44 8.08
C LEU A 40 7.51 13.59 7.06
N LEU A 41 6.82 13.08 6.04
CA LEU A 41 7.42 12.27 4.98
C LEU A 41 8.19 13.10 3.95
N ASP A 42 7.88 14.39 3.82
CA ASP A 42 8.61 15.32 2.96
C ASP A 42 9.95 15.67 3.62
N SER A 43 10.97 14.86 3.35
CA SER A 43 12.27 14.92 4.03
C SER A 43 13.21 16.01 3.50
N MET A 44 12.99 16.48 2.27
CA MET A 44 13.82 17.49 1.62
C MET A 44 13.31 18.90 1.92
N ASP A 45 14.22 19.86 2.13
CA ASP A 45 13.85 21.26 2.31
C ASP A 45 13.04 21.80 1.12
N LEU A 46 13.39 21.36 -0.11
CA LEU A 46 12.68 21.72 -1.33
C LEU A 46 11.23 21.22 -1.36
N GLU A 47 10.98 20.00 -0.85
CA GLU A 47 9.64 19.43 -0.74
C GLU A 47 8.77 20.29 0.18
N ARG A 48 9.31 20.66 1.34
CA ARG A 48 8.61 21.50 2.31
C ARG A 48 8.38 22.94 1.84
N GLU A 49 9.39 23.51 1.14
CA GLU A 49 9.28 24.86 0.57
C GLU A 49 8.22 24.93 -0.53
N LYS A 50 8.15 23.91 -1.39
CA LYS A 50 7.23 23.87 -2.53
C LYS A 50 5.90 23.19 -2.23
N GLY A 51 5.76 22.53 -1.07
CA GLY A 51 4.55 21.77 -0.71
C GLY A 51 4.29 20.56 -1.61
N ILE A 52 5.34 19.98 -2.22
CA ILE A 52 5.25 18.84 -3.13
C ILE A 52 6.14 17.70 -2.67
N THR A 53 5.66 16.47 -2.73
CA THR A 53 6.47 15.28 -2.53
C THR A 53 7.27 15.00 -3.80
N ILE A 54 8.58 14.81 -3.67
CA ILE A 54 9.50 14.52 -4.78
C ILE A 54 10.02 13.10 -4.65
N LYS A 55 10.43 12.71 -3.43
CA LYS A 55 11.04 11.41 -3.15
C LYS A 55 10.01 10.43 -2.61
N LEU A 56 10.08 9.18 -3.06
CA LEU A 56 9.26 8.11 -2.51
C LEU A 56 9.65 7.83 -1.06
N ALA A 57 8.66 7.72 -0.18
CA ALA A 57 8.85 7.41 1.23
C ALA A 57 7.90 6.28 1.65
N PRO A 58 8.37 5.02 1.68
CA PRO A 58 7.56 3.94 2.24
C PRO A 58 7.52 4.05 3.76
N VAL A 59 6.35 3.78 4.36
CA VAL A 59 6.16 3.77 5.81
C VAL A 59 5.28 2.59 6.21
N ARG A 60 5.74 1.81 7.18
CA ARG A 60 4.95 0.75 7.82
C ARG A 60 4.26 1.31 9.05
N MET A 61 2.94 1.17 9.09
CA MET A 61 2.08 1.54 10.20
C MET A 61 1.41 0.28 10.77
N ARG A 62 1.30 0.16 12.09
CA ARG A 62 0.53 -0.92 12.74
C ARG A 62 -0.83 -0.41 13.13
N TYR A 63 -1.87 -1.03 12.59
CA TYR A 63 -3.25 -0.66 12.82
C TYR A 63 -4.05 -1.79 13.45
N GLN A 64 -4.81 -1.50 14.51
CA GLN A 64 -5.71 -2.44 15.16
C GLN A 64 -7.14 -2.19 14.67
N SER A 65 -7.60 -3.03 13.74
CA SER A 65 -9.00 -2.99 13.29
C SER A 65 -9.91 -3.71 14.26
N THR A 66 -11.00 -3.05 14.62
CA THR A 66 -12.09 -3.62 15.41
C THR A 66 -13.21 -4.19 14.53
N ALA A 67 -13.34 -3.71 13.30
CA ALA A 67 -14.34 -4.17 12.34
C ALA A 67 -14.03 -5.57 11.79
N ALA A 68 -12.73 -5.92 11.63
CA ALA A 68 -12.31 -7.24 11.14
C ALA A 68 -12.81 -8.42 12.01
N GLY A 69 -13.19 -8.17 13.27
CA GLY A 69 -13.82 -9.16 14.14
C GLY A 69 -15.28 -9.49 13.75
N LEU A 70 -15.96 -8.62 13.02
CA LEU A 70 -17.35 -8.80 12.58
C LEU A 70 -17.45 -9.56 11.25
N PHE A 71 -16.40 -9.54 10.42
CA PHE A 71 -16.41 -10.10 9.06
C PHE A 71 -15.81 -11.51 8.95
N SER A 72 -15.25 -12.07 10.02
CA SER A 72 -14.74 -13.46 10.02
C SER A 72 -15.84 -14.54 9.98
N GLU A 73 -17.12 -14.16 10.02
CA GLU A 73 -18.26 -15.06 9.91
C GLU A 73 -19.11 -14.71 8.67
N GLY A 74 -18.60 -15.02 7.47
CA GLY A 74 -19.49 -15.38 6.35
C GLY A 74 -20.00 -14.28 5.41
N PHE A 75 -19.35 -13.11 5.27
CA PHE A 75 -19.63 -12.20 4.14
C PHE A 75 -18.62 -12.40 3.01
N ALA A 76 -19.02 -13.15 1.98
CA ALA A 76 -18.29 -13.19 0.72
C ALA A 76 -18.56 -11.89 -0.06
N PHE A 77 -17.48 -11.16 -0.38
CA PHE A 77 -17.57 -10.01 -1.30
C PHE A 77 -18.04 -10.46 -2.69
N PRO A 78 -18.80 -9.62 -3.43
CA PRO A 78 -19.13 -9.93 -4.82
C PRO A 78 -17.84 -10.02 -5.63
N ALA A 79 -17.60 -11.17 -6.22
CA ALA A 79 -16.48 -11.43 -7.11
C ALA A 79 -16.48 -10.44 -8.28
N LYS A 80 -15.26 -10.03 -8.71
CA LYS A 80 -14.99 -9.13 -9.83
C LYS A 80 -15.90 -9.45 -11.03
N ARG A 81 -16.47 -8.44 -11.69
CA ARG A 81 -17.21 -8.54 -12.97
C ARG A 81 -16.39 -9.36 -13.98
N GLY A 82 -16.76 -10.62 -14.18
CA GLY A 82 -16.10 -11.54 -15.12
C GLY A 82 -16.19 -13.02 -14.76
N GLN A 83 -16.65 -13.40 -13.57
CA GLN A 83 -16.80 -14.79 -13.13
C GLN A 83 -18.24 -15.21 -12.79
N GLU A 84 -19.24 -14.63 -13.45
CA GLU A 84 -20.67 -14.90 -13.17
C GLU A 84 -21.19 -16.27 -13.64
N ARG A 85 -20.37 -17.22 -14.12
CA ARG A 85 -20.87 -18.47 -14.70
C ARG A 85 -20.80 -19.73 -13.81
N LYS A 86 -20.50 -19.64 -12.52
CA LYS A 86 -20.44 -20.82 -11.63
C LYS A 86 -21.17 -20.74 -10.30
N LEU A 87 -21.88 -19.67 -10.01
CA LEU A 87 -22.57 -19.48 -8.70
C LEU A 87 -24.01 -19.99 -8.64
N ASP A 88 -24.66 -20.25 -9.77
CA ASP A 88 -26.06 -20.73 -9.79
C ASP A 88 -26.25 -22.21 -9.37
N GLN A 89 -25.17 -22.97 -9.22
CA GLN A 89 -25.25 -24.37 -8.81
C GLN A 89 -25.08 -24.61 -7.28
N LEU A 90 -24.65 -23.60 -6.54
CA LEU A 90 -24.43 -23.69 -5.07
C LEU A 90 -25.56 -23.08 -4.23
N ALA A 91 -26.57 -22.49 -4.86
CA ALA A 91 -27.71 -21.85 -4.19
C ALA A 91 -28.83 -22.82 -3.76
N ALA A 92 -28.71 -24.11 -4.04
CA ALA A 92 -29.80 -25.10 -3.85
C ALA A 92 -29.80 -25.82 -2.49
N GLU A 93 -28.81 -25.58 -1.63
CA GLU A 93 -28.77 -26.21 -0.27
C GLU A 93 -28.72 -25.17 0.84
N ARG A 94 -29.83 -24.51 1.14
CA ARG A 94 -30.03 -23.76 2.37
C ARG A 94 -30.67 -24.64 3.44
N PRO A 95 -30.07 -24.80 4.63
CA PRO A 95 -30.78 -25.28 5.82
C PRO A 95 -31.71 -24.19 6.36
N GLU A 96 -32.89 -24.59 6.76
CA GLU A 96 -33.98 -23.75 7.24
C GLU A 96 -33.60 -22.82 8.42
N GLU A 97 -34.11 -21.60 8.37
CA GLU A 97 -33.98 -20.55 9.37
C GLU A 97 -34.57 -21.03 10.71
N LYS A 98 -33.73 -21.16 11.75
CA LYS A 98 -34.17 -21.20 13.14
C LYS A 98 -34.19 -19.78 13.69
N SER A 99 -35.35 -19.41 14.21
CA SER A 99 -35.72 -18.14 14.81
C SER A 99 -34.67 -17.55 15.75
N ALA A 100 -34.36 -16.27 15.52
CA ALA A 100 -33.55 -15.44 16.38
C ALA A 100 -34.30 -15.16 17.71
N SER A 101 -33.87 -15.79 18.79
CA SER A 101 -34.11 -15.31 20.15
C SER A 101 -32.93 -15.68 21.04
N GLU A 102 -32.35 -14.63 21.63
CA GLU A 102 -31.42 -14.65 22.76
C GLU A 102 -30.06 -15.33 22.60
N VAL A 103 -29.06 -14.58 22.10
CA VAL A 103 -27.67 -14.77 22.54
C VAL A 103 -27.04 -13.41 22.83
N GLY A 104 -27.19 -12.97 24.06
CA GLY A 104 -26.35 -11.98 24.68
C GLY A 104 -24.95 -12.59 24.90
N THR A 105 -24.09 -12.55 23.92
CA THR A 105 -22.68 -12.90 24.14
C THR A 105 -21.85 -11.61 24.09
N ASN A 106 -21.51 -11.14 25.27
CA ASN A 106 -20.48 -10.16 25.55
C ASN A 106 -19.12 -10.80 25.24
N ARG A 107 -18.86 -11.17 23.97
CA ARG A 107 -17.53 -11.57 23.50
C ARG A 107 -16.76 -10.29 23.25
N PRO A 108 -15.58 -10.10 23.88
CA PRO A 108 -14.73 -8.96 23.55
C PRO A 108 -14.43 -9.01 22.05
N LEU A 109 -14.73 -7.91 21.33
CA LEU A 109 -14.37 -7.73 19.94
C LEU A 109 -12.88 -8.01 19.82
N ARG A 110 -12.50 -9.08 19.12
CA ARG A 110 -11.10 -9.41 18.89
C ARG A 110 -10.55 -8.40 17.90
N SER A 111 -9.75 -7.44 18.38
CA SER A 111 -8.99 -6.57 17.52
C SER A 111 -7.94 -7.39 16.75
N VAL A 112 -7.84 -7.16 15.45
CA VAL A 112 -6.83 -7.78 14.59
C VAL A 112 -5.84 -6.70 14.19
N THR A 113 -4.54 -6.98 14.38
CA THR A 113 -3.48 -6.05 14.00
C THR A 113 -3.08 -6.29 12.55
N TYR A 114 -3.04 -5.21 11.77
CA TYR A 114 -2.59 -5.17 10.38
C TYR A 114 -1.31 -4.34 10.26
N ASP A 115 -0.44 -4.75 9.35
CA ASP A 115 0.70 -3.97 8.88
C ASP A 115 0.27 -3.23 7.60
N LEU A 116 0.11 -1.91 7.71
CA LEU A 116 -0.27 -1.02 6.62
C LEU A 116 1.01 -0.39 6.06
N ASN A 117 1.39 -0.76 4.85
CA ASN A 117 2.54 -0.19 4.16
C ASN A 117 2.05 0.90 3.20
N LEU A 118 2.25 2.14 3.57
CA LEU A 118 2.01 3.31 2.73
C LEU A 118 3.26 3.59 1.90
N ILE A 119 3.13 3.76 0.59
CA ILE A 119 4.15 4.39 -0.26
C ILE A 119 3.66 5.80 -0.58
N ASP A 120 4.32 6.82 -0.03
CA ASP A 120 4.01 8.20 -0.38
C ASP A 120 4.54 8.52 -1.77
N THR A 121 3.66 8.99 -2.66
CA THR A 121 3.94 9.20 -4.07
C THR A 121 3.97 10.68 -4.43
N PRO A 122 4.84 11.11 -5.37
CA PRO A 122 4.77 12.46 -5.91
C PRO A 122 3.38 12.78 -6.50
N GLY A 123 2.89 14.00 -6.26
CA GLY A 123 1.61 14.46 -6.83
C GLY A 123 1.73 15.17 -8.16
N HIS A 124 2.96 15.50 -8.63
CA HIS A 124 3.21 16.29 -9.82
C HIS A 124 3.35 15.44 -11.09
N VAL A 125 2.86 15.92 -12.23
CA VAL A 125 2.88 15.17 -13.51
C VAL A 125 4.29 14.83 -14.01
N ASP A 126 5.29 15.62 -13.66
CA ASP A 126 6.68 15.39 -14.06
C ASP A 126 7.26 14.12 -13.43
N PHE A 127 6.64 13.62 -12.36
CA PHE A 127 7.04 12.41 -11.63
C PHE A 127 6.15 11.21 -11.94
N SER A 128 5.50 11.18 -13.11
CA SER A 128 4.61 10.07 -13.50
C SER A 128 5.30 8.70 -13.50
N TYR A 129 6.61 8.67 -13.75
CA TYR A 129 7.42 7.46 -13.71
C TYR A 129 7.59 6.93 -12.27
N GLU A 130 7.86 7.80 -11.31
CA GLU A 130 7.94 7.48 -9.88
C GLU A 130 6.59 6.99 -9.36
N VAL A 131 5.49 7.64 -9.77
CA VAL A 131 4.12 7.21 -9.43
C VAL A 131 3.86 5.80 -9.98
N SER A 132 4.15 5.55 -11.25
CA SER A 132 3.93 4.23 -11.85
C SER A 132 4.66 3.10 -11.12
N ARG A 133 5.90 3.33 -10.66
CA ARG A 133 6.67 2.35 -9.89
C ARG A 133 6.09 2.05 -8.52
N SER A 134 5.63 3.10 -7.83
CA SER A 134 4.98 2.96 -6.53
C SER A 134 3.70 2.15 -6.65
N LEU A 135 2.91 2.41 -7.70
CA LEU A 135 1.69 1.66 -7.98
C LEU A 135 1.96 0.17 -8.20
N GLN A 136 3.06 -0.19 -8.90
CA GLN A 136 3.46 -1.59 -9.10
C GLN A 136 3.80 -2.33 -7.80
N ALA A 137 4.18 -1.60 -6.75
CA ALA A 137 4.50 -2.18 -5.44
C ALA A 137 3.28 -2.31 -4.52
N CYS A 138 2.09 -1.88 -4.95
CA CYS A 138 0.87 -1.80 -4.15
C CYS A 138 -0.24 -2.72 -4.67
N GLU A 139 -1.19 -3.07 -3.82
CA GLU A 139 -2.45 -3.72 -4.14
C GLU A 139 -3.62 -2.72 -4.19
N GLY A 140 -3.44 -1.51 -3.64
CA GLY A 140 -4.49 -0.50 -3.64
C GLY A 140 -3.97 0.92 -3.67
N ALA A 141 -4.89 1.86 -3.94
CA ALA A 141 -4.63 3.28 -3.95
C ALA A 141 -5.77 4.05 -3.27
N VAL A 142 -5.42 4.99 -2.40
CA VAL A 142 -6.37 5.95 -1.83
C VAL A 142 -6.38 7.18 -2.70
N LEU A 143 -7.49 7.41 -3.39
CA LEU A 143 -7.70 8.58 -4.24
C LEU A 143 -8.23 9.74 -3.41
N VAL A 144 -7.42 10.79 -3.22
CA VAL A 144 -7.83 11.98 -2.46
C VAL A 144 -8.23 13.11 -3.41
N VAL A 145 -9.45 13.55 -3.27
CA VAL A 145 -10.03 14.68 -4.05
C VAL A 145 -10.46 15.79 -3.10
N ASP A 146 -10.07 17.02 -3.39
CA ASP A 146 -10.51 18.21 -2.65
C ASP A 146 -11.97 18.49 -2.95
N ALA A 147 -12.84 18.52 -1.93
CA ALA A 147 -14.28 18.78 -2.07
C ALA A 147 -14.62 20.17 -2.59
N SER A 148 -13.69 21.14 -2.54
CA SER A 148 -13.90 22.49 -3.08
C SER A 148 -13.49 22.60 -4.55
N GLN A 149 -12.39 21.91 -4.95
CA GLN A 149 -11.84 22.01 -6.31
C GLN A 149 -12.39 20.94 -7.25
N GLY A 150 -12.59 19.71 -6.76
CA GLY A 150 -13.01 18.57 -7.57
C GLY A 150 -11.85 17.91 -8.32
N ILE A 151 -12.19 17.12 -9.34
CA ILE A 151 -11.22 16.34 -10.13
C ILE A 151 -10.41 17.27 -11.03
N GLN A 152 -9.09 17.12 -10.98
CA GLN A 152 -8.11 17.83 -11.79
C GLN A 152 -7.43 16.90 -12.80
N ALA A 153 -6.75 17.44 -13.81
CA ALA A 153 -6.12 16.66 -14.87
C ALA A 153 -5.08 15.64 -14.35
N GLN A 154 -4.30 16.01 -13.33
CA GLN A 154 -3.35 15.09 -12.69
C GLN A 154 -4.02 13.94 -11.95
N THR A 155 -5.18 14.22 -11.34
CA THR A 155 -6.01 13.17 -10.70
C THR A 155 -6.39 12.11 -11.73
N LEU A 156 -6.85 12.52 -12.90
CA LEU A 156 -7.22 11.60 -13.99
C LEU A 156 -6.03 10.74 -14.43
N ALA A 157 -4.87 11.35 -14.67
CA ALA A 157 -3.67 10.63 -15.10
C ALA A 157 -3.26 9.56 -14.07
N ASN A 158 -3.23 9.90 -12.79
CA ASN A 158 -2.87 8.97 -11.73
C ASN A 158 -3.91 7.86 -11.53
N VAL A 159 -5.19 8.16 -11.69
CA VAL A 159 -6.27 7.14 -11.64
C VAL A 159 -6.13 6.14 -12.77
N TYR A 160 -5.84 6.59 -14.00
CA TYR A 160 -5.62 5.67 -15.12
C TYR A 160 -4.40 4.77 -14.90
N LEU A 161 -3.28 5.32 -14.40
CA LEU A 161 -2.12 4.50 -14.04
C LEU A 161 -2.46 3.46 -12.96
N ALA A 162 -3.27 3.81 -11.98
CA ALA A 162 -3.72 2.85 -10.95
C ALA A 162 -4.64 1.76 -11.54
N MET A 163 -5.53 2.13 -12.46
CA MET A 163 -6.39 1.17 -13.17
C MET A 163 -5.60 0.22 -14.08
N GLU A 164 -4.55 0.69 -14.77
CA GLU A 164 -3.65 -0.12 -15.57
C GLU A 164 -2.93 -1.19 -14.74
N GLN A 165 -2.68 -0.92 -13.46
CA GLN A 165 -2.08 -1.86 -12.52
C GLN A 165 -3.13 -2.73 -11.78
N ASP A 166 -4.40 -2.67 -12.16
CA ASP A 166 -5.53 -3.40 -11.54
C ASP A 166 -5.65 -3.16 -10.02
N LEU A 167 -5.30 -1.96 -9.55
CA LEU A 167 -5.36 -1.61 -8.13
C LEU A 167 -6.78 -1.38 -7.65
N THR A 168 -7.05 -1.77 -6.41
CA THR A 168 -8.29 -1.37 -5.71
C THR A 168 -8.20 0.10 -5.34
N ILE A 169 -9.11 0.94 -5.89
CA ILE A 169 -9.13 2.38 -5.62
C ILE A 169 -10.18 2.69 -4.56
N ILE A 170 -9.75 3.36 -3.47
CA ILE A 170 -10.63 3.86 -2.41
C ILE A 170 -10.82 5.36 -2.61
N PRO A 171 -12.01 5.82 -3.02
CA PRO A 171 -12.29 7.24 -3.20
C PRO A 171 -12.50 7.96 -1.86
N VAL A 172 -11.78 9.08 -1.68
CA VAL A 172 -11.85 9.92 -0.49
C VAL A 172 -12.04 11.39 -0.90
N LEU A 173 -13.11 12.02 -0.42
CA LEU A 173 -13.33 13.46 -0.51
C LEU A 173 -12.75 14.12 0.75
N ASN A 174 -11.74 14.95 0.54
CA ASN A 174 -11.06 15.67 1.61
C ASN A 174 -11.52 17.13 1.67
N LYS A 175 -11.23 17.78 2.80
CA LYS A 175 -11.53 19.18 3.08
C LYS A 175 -13.04 19.49 3.15
N VAL A 176 -13.84 18.53 3.61
CA VAL A 176 -15.29 18.74 3.78
C VAL A 176 -15.64 19.78 4.86
N ASP A 177 -14.67 20.17 5.67
CA ASP A 177 -14.75 21.21 6.69
C ASP A 177 -14.74 22.64 6.10
N LEU A 178 -14.35 22.79 4.83
CA LEU A 178 -14.26 24.12 4.21
C LEU A 178 -15.65 24.65 3.80
N PRO A 179 -15.94 25.94 4.00
CA PRO A 179 -17.20 26.55 3.53
C PRO A 179 -17.40 26.47 2.02
N ALA A 180 -16.32 26.36 1.24
CA ALA A 180 -16.36 26.24 -0.22
C ALA A 180 -16.50 24.77 -0.70
N ALA A 181 -16.61 23.80 0.21
CA ALA A 181 -16.79 22.39 -0.17
C ALA A 181 -18.16 22.16 -0.82
N ASP A 182 -18.15 21.56 -2.01
CA ASP A 182 -19.35 21.17 -2.76
C ASP A 182 -19.36 19.63 -2.91
N VAL A 183 -19.65 18.97 -1.78
CA VAL A 183 -19.63 17.51 -1.67
C VAL A 183 -20.53 16.85 -2.72
N PRO A 184 -21.81 17.25 -2.94
CA PRO A 184 -22.67 16.60 -3.93
C PRO A 184 -22.12 16.66 -5.36
N ARG A 185 -21.58 17.81 -5.76
CA ARG A 185 -21.01 18.01 -7.10
C ARG A 185 -19.77 17.13 -7.30
N VAL A 186 -18.86 17.15 -6.32
CA VAL A 186 -17.57 16.42 -6.43
C VAL A 186 -17.78 14.91 -6.28
N SER A 187 -18.69 14.45 -5.40
CA SER A 187 -19.08 13.03 -5.33
C SER A 187 -19.56 12.51 -6.68
N LYS A 188 -20.42 13.29 -7.38
CA LYS A 188 -20.89 12.90 -8.70
C LYS A 188 -19.78 12.81 -9.74
N GLN A 189 -18.77 13.68 -9.67
CA GLN A 189 -17.58 13.58 -10.53
C GLN A 189 -16.80 12.30 -10.28
N VAL A 190 -16.57 11.95 -8.99
CA VAL A 190 -15.86 10.74 -8.58
C VAL A 190 -16.63 9.49 -8.98
N MET A 191 -17.94 9.46 -8.76
CA MET A 191 -18.80 8.35 -9.20
C MET A 191 -18.72 8.11 -10.71
N ASN A 192 -18.76 9.20 -11.50
CA ASN A 192 -18.65 9.11 -12.95
C ASN A 192 -17.26 8.62 -13.41
N LEU A 193 -16.19 8.99 -12.70
CA LEU A 193 -14.82 8.59 -13.03
C LEU A 193 -14.58 7.12 -12.72
N LEU A 194 -14.98 6.66 -11.53
CA LEU A 194 -14.66 5.33 -11.02
C LEU A 194 -15.76 4.29 -11.28
N GLY A 195 -16.98 4.75 -11.63
CA GLY A 195 -18.14 3.86 -11.74
C GLY A 195 -18.62 3.31 -10.38
N CYS A 196 -18.24 3.97 -9.28
CA CYS A 196 -18.60 3.59 -7.92
C CYS A 196 -19.94 4.21 -7.47
N SER A 197 -20.50 3.72 -6.38
CA SER A 197 -21.67 4.28 -5.72
C SER A 197 -21.28 5.34 -4.67
N GLU A 198 -22.23 6.21 -4.29
CA GLU A 198 -21.96 7.29 -3.35
C GLU A 198 -21.52 6.81 -1.97
N ASN A 199 -22.06 5.68 -1.51
CA ASN A 199 -21.70 5.06 -0.22
C ASN A 199 -20.29 4.48 -0.17
N GLU A 200 -19.62 4.34 -1.31
CA GLU A 200 -18.22 3.92 -1.38
C GLU A 200 -17.24 5.08 -1.15
N ILE A 201 -17.73 6.33 -1.29
CA ILE A 201 -16.91 7.54 -1.14
C ILE A 201 -16.84 7.94 0.33
N ILE A 202 -15.63 8.07 0.87
CA ILE A 202 -15.41 8.47 2.25
C ILE A 202 -15.19 9.98 2.32
N HIS A 203 -16.01 10.67 3.12
CA HIS A 203 -15.93 12.12 3.30
C HIS A 203 -15.12 12.45 4.55
N ILE A 204 -13.99 13.14 4.39
CA ILE A 204 -13.04 13.42 5.47
C ILE A 204 -12.63 14.88 5.57
N SER A 205 -12.08 15.23 6.72
CA SER A 205 -11.16 16.34 6.87
C SER A 205 -9.84 15.84 7.45
N ALA A 206 -8.83 15.72 6.62
CA ALA A 206 -7.48 15.31 7.06
C ALA A 206 -6.91 16.32 8.08
N LYS A 207 -7.25 17.61 7.94
CA LYS A 207 -6.82 18.68 8.85
C LYS A 207 -7.38 18.48 10.27
N THR A 208 -8.66 18.17 10.41
CA THR A 208 -9.32 18.01 11.71
C THR A 208 -9.25 16.58 12.23
N GLY A 209 -8.95 15.61 11.37
CA GLY A 209 -8.98 14.17 11.67
C GLY A 209 -10.35 13.52 11.50
N GLN A 210 -11.36 14.28 11.05
CA GLN A 210 -12.71 13.77 10.87
C GLN A 210 -12.75 12.62 9.88
N ASN A 211 -13.32 11.47 10.29
CA ASN A 211 -13.53 10.25 9.50
C ASN A 211 -12.26 9.63 8.88
N VAL A 212 -11.07 9.97 9.35
CA VAL A 212 -9.83 9.34 8.86
C VAL A 212 -9.71 7.89 9.33
N ASP A 213 -10.30 7.55 10.46
CA ASP A 213 -10.50 6.18 10.95
C ASP A 213 -11.24 5.30 9.94
N GLN A 214 -12.27 5.84 9.28
CA GLN A 214 -13.01 5.12 8.23
C GLN A 214 -12.13 4.82 7.01
N VAL A 215 -11.15 5.68 6.70
CA VAL A 215 -10.19 5.41 5.62
C VAL A 215 -9.27 4.24 6.00
N LEU A 216 -8.78 4.20 7.25
CA LEU A 216 -7.95 3.10 7.74
C LEU A 216 -8.72 1.76 7.74
N GLU A 217 -9.98 1.75 8.18
CA GLU A 217 -10.83 0.56 8.11
C GLU A 217 -11.11 0.16 6.64
N ALA A 218 -11.40 1.10 5.75
CA ALA A 218 -11.60 0.81 4.33
C ALA A 218 -10.36 0.23 3.66
N ILE A 219 -9.15 0.65 4.04
CA ILE A 219 -7.89 0.06 3.57
C ILE A 219 -7.82 -1.41 3.98
N VAL A 220 -8.12 -1.71 5.24
CA VAL A 220 -8.11 -3.09 5.75
C VAL A 220 -9.13 -3.97 5.03
N GLU A 221 -10.35 -3.44 4.82
CA GLU A 221 -11.48 -4.19 4.27
C GLU A 221 -11.40 -4.36 2.75
N ARG A 222 -11.04 -3.30 2.02
CA ARG A 222 -11.20 -3.27 0.55
C ARG A 222 -9.92 -3.62 -0.20
N ILE A 223 -8.74 -3.25 0.33
CA ILE A 223 -7.48 -3.58 -0.34
C ILE A 223 -7.15 -5.05 -0.08
N PRO A 224 -6.91 -5.86 -1.12
CA PRO A 224 -6.55 -7.26 -0.94
C PRO A 224 -5.18 -7.41 -0.27
N ALA A 225 -4.98 -8.53 0.40
CA ALA A 225 -3.66 -8.90 0.87
C ALA A 225 -2.72 -9.19 -0.32
N PRO A 226 -1.41 -8.95 -0.18
CA PRO A 226 -0.45 -9.31 -1.21
C PRO A 226 -0.48 -10.82 -1.47
N THR A 227 -0.27 -11.20 -2.72
CA THR A 227 -0.23 -12.60 -3.15
C THR A 227 1.20 -12.99 -3.52
N SER A 228 1.51 -14.28 -3.36
CA SER A 228 2.74 -14.88 -3.88
C SER A 228 2.38 -15.71 -5.11
N PRO A 229 2.74 -15.26 -6.33
CA PRO A 229 2.45 -16.03 -7.55
C PRO A 229 3.08 -17.41 -7.52
N LEU A 230 4.35 -17.53 -7.12
CA LEU A 230 5.03 -18.83 -7.07
C LEU A 230 4.44 -19.78 -6.01
N ALA A 231 4.02 -19.26 -4.85
CA ALA A 231 3.33 -20.10 -3.86
C ALA A 231 1.96 -20.57 -4.35
N THR A 232 1.29 -19.76 -5.18
CA THR A 232 0.00 -20.13 -5.79
C THR A 232 0.18 -21.18 -6.88
N GLU A 233 1.23 -21.06 -7.69
CA GLU A 233 1.55 -22.03 -8.76
C GLU A 233 2.09 -23.35 -8.21
N HIS A 234 2.78 -23.31 -7.07
CA HIS A 234 3.44 -24.45 -6.43
C HIS A 234 3.01 -24.63 -4.97
N PRO A 235 1.76 -24.99 -4.69
CA PRO A 235 1.21 -25.07 -3.34
C PRO A 235 1.87 -26.15 -2.47
N ASP A 236 2.53 -27.12 -3.09
CA ASP A 236 3.23 -28.21 -2.41
C ASP A 236 4.67 -27.84 -1.97
N VAL A 237 5.17 -26.68 -2.41
CA VAL A 237 6.50 -26.20 -2.03
C VAL A 237 6.43 -25.42 -0.71
N ALA A 238 7.28 -25.77 0.24
CA ALA A 238 7.33 -25.03 1.50
C ALA A 238 7.71 -23.55 1.25
N PRO A 239 7.11 -22.59 1.96
CA PRO A 239 7.39 -21.15 1.76
C PRO A 239 8.88 -20.78 1.83
N ALA A 240 9.66 -21.52 2.62
CA ALA A 240 11.10 -21.31 2.76
C ALA A 240 11.93 -21.73 1.53
N ASP A 241 11.37 -22.61 0.69
CA ASP A 241 12.03 -23.17 -0.50
C ASP A 241 11.61 -22.45 -1.78
N ILE A 242 10.63 -21.54 -1.70
CA ILE A 242 10.20 -20.72 -2.82
C ILE A 242 11.33 -19.76 -3.21
N PRO A 243 11.71 -19.71 -4.51
CA PRO A 243 12.70 -18.76 -5.00
C PRO A 243 12.32 -17.31 -4.67
N THR A 244 13.25 -16.60 -4.08
CA THR A 244 13.04 -15.21 -3.68
C THR A 244 13.00 -14.30 -4.90
N ARG A 245 11.95 -13.46 -4.99
CA ARG A 245 11.83 -12.37 -5.94
C ARG A 245 11.38 -11.10 -5.21
N ALA A 246 12.15 -10.04 -5.35
CA ALA A 246 11.77 -8.74 -4.80
C ALA A 246 11.91 -7.66 -5.89
N LEU A 247 10.86 -6.86 -6.06
CA LEU A 247 10.82 -5.73 -6.99
C LEU A 247 11.54 -4.53 -6.36
N ILE A 248 12.51 -3.95 -7.05
CA ILE A 248 13.10 -2.66 -6.69
C ILE A 248 12.19 -1.56 -7.22
N PHE A 249 11.49 -0.85 -6.36
CA PHE A 249 10.65 0.28 -6.79
C PHE A 249 11.34 1.64 -6.60
N ASP A 250 12.41 1.72 -5.77
CA ASP A 250 13.29 2.88 -5.68
C ASP A 250 14.68 2.49 -5.18
N SER A 251 15.69 3.34 -5.46
CA SER A 251 17.05 3.15 -4.99
C SER A 251 17.79 4.47 -4.88
N TYR A 252 18.62 4.63 -3.85
CA TYR A 252 19.46 5.80 -3.68
C TYR A 252 20.81 5.44 -3.07
N TYR A 253 21.74 6.37 -3.19
CA TYR A 253 23.05 6.25 -2.60
C TYR A 253 23.11 7.07 -1.30
N ASP A 254 23.57 6.43 -0.23
CA ASP A 254 23.86 7.05 1.05
C ASP A 254 25.37 7.02 1.29
N ASP A 255 25.97 8.16 1.67
CA ASP A 255 27.42 8.31 1.81
C ASP A 255 28.02 7.37 2.89
N TYR A 256 27.23 6.95 3.85
CA TYR A 256 27.65 6.10 4.98
C TYR A 256 27.25 4.63 4.82
N ARG A 257 26.12 4.37 4.16
CA ARG A 257 25.52 3.03 4.05
C ARG A 257 25.67 2.41 2.66
N GLY A 258 26.09 3.20 1.65
CA GLY A 258 26.18 2.76 0.26
C GLY A 258 24.83 2.76 -0.46
N VAL A 259 24.63 1.84 -1.39
CA VAL A 259 23.37 1.75 -2.15
C VAL A 259 22.30 1.11 -1.30
N ILE A 260 21.19 1.83 -1.12
CA ILE A 260 19.99 1.39 -0.42
C ILE A 260 18.90 1.17 -1.45
N LEU A 261 18.26 0.01 -1.41
CA LEU A 261 17.16 -0.38 -2.28
C LEU A 261 15.86 -0.36 -1.48
N TYR A 262 14.82 0.26 -2.02
CA TYR A 262 13.46 0.08 -1.56
C TYR A 262 12.82 -1.03 -2.38
N VAL A 263 12.36 -2.07 -1.68
CA VAL A 263 11.88 -3.29 -2.31
C VAL A 263 10.52 -3.72 -1.79
N ARG A 264 9.76 -4.36 -2.67
CA ARG A 264 8.64 -5.21 -2.29
C ARG A 264 9.02 -6.67 -2.54
N VAL A 265 8.97 -7.50 -1.51
CA VAL A 265 9.16 -8.94 -1.65
C VAL A 265 7.90 -9.56 -2.23
N VAL A 266 8.01 -10.08 -3.45
CA VAL A 266 6.89 -10.72 -4.16
C VAL A 266 6.78 -12.18 -3.74
N ASP A 267 7.92 -12.89 -3.69
CA ASP A 267 7.99 -14.29 -3.27
C ASP A 267 9.20 -14.54 -2.39
N GLY A 268 9.09 -15.53 -1.53
CA GLY A 268 10.18 -16.00 -0.69
C GLY A 268 10.55 -15.03 0.43
N GLN A 269 11.83 -14.98 0.77
CA GLN A 269 12.35 -14.22 1.91
C GLN A 269 13.77 -13.73 1.62
N ILE A 270 14.12 -12.54 2.13
CA ILE A 270 15.49 -12.01 2.11
C ILE A 270 15.95 -11.77 3.54
N LYS A 271 17.08 -12.38 3.93
CA LYS A 271 17.68 -12.22 5.26
C LYS A 271 18.92 -11.34 5.21
N LYS A 272 19.20 -10.70 6.34
CA LYS A 272 20.47 -10.01 6.55
C LYS A 272 21.65 -10.98 6.32
N GLY A 273 22.65 -10.53 5.54
CA GLY A 273 23.86 -11.28 5.23
C GLY A 273 23.76 -12.22 4.03
N GLU A 274 22.58 -12.36 3.40
CA GLU A 274 22.44 -13.22 2.21
C GLU A 274 23.05 -12.56 0.97
N ALA A 275 23.62 -13.41 0.10
CA ALA A 275 24.11 -12.99 -1.20
C ALA A 275 22.94 -12.81 -2.15
N ILE A 276 22.82 -11.60 -2.73
CA ILE A 276 21.77 -11.18 -3.65
C ILE A 276 22.30 -11.03 -5.06
N HIS A 277 21.38 -11.16 -6.03
CA HIS A 277 21.65 -11.02 -7.46
C HIS A 277 20.56 -10.14 -8.10
N MET A 278 20.98 -9.18 -8.91
CA MET A 278 20.09 -8.32 -9.70
C MET A 278 19.85 -8.99 -11.05
N MET A 279 18.63 -9.33 -11.36
CA MET A 279 18.31 -10.16 -12.53
C MET A 279 18.55 -9.43 -13.85
N ALA A 280 18.22 -8.13 -13.95
CA ALA A 280 18.38 -7.37 -15.20
C ALA A 280 19.81 -6.85 -15.39
N THR A 281 20.45 -6.34 -14.33
CA THR A 281 21.81 -5.80 -14.45
C THR A 281 22.90 -6.87 -14.35
N GLY A 282 22.59 -8.04 -13.78
CA GLY A 282 23.55 -9.11 -13.52
C GLY A 282 24.49 -8.83 -12.35
N ALA A 283 24.29 -7.74 -11.62
CA ALA A 283 25.14 -7.39 -10.49
C ALA A 283 24.93 -8.34 -9.31
N ASN A 284 26.01 -8.60 -8.57
CA ASN A 284 25.95 -9.39 -7.33
C ASN A 284 26.29 -8.49 -6.15
N GLY A 285 25.58 -8.70 -5.04
CA GLY A 285 25.77 -7.96 -3.80
C GLY A 285 25.50 -8.81 -2.58
N LEU A 286 25.56 -8.14 -1.42
CA LEU A 286 25.16 -8.68 -0.13
C LEU A 286 24.08 -7.80 0.46
N ALA A 287 23.07 -8.40 1.05
CA ALA A 287 22.08 -7.71 1.88
C ALA A 287 22.73 -7.47 3.27
N LEU A 288 23.47 -6.37 3.40
CA LEU A 288 24.17 -6.02 4.65
C LEU A 288 23.19 -5.79 5.80
N GLU A 289 22.06 -5.18 5.50
CA GLU A 289 20.95 -4.94 6.41
C GLU A 289 19.65 -5.01 5.63
N VAL A 290 18.60 -5.51 6.26
CA VAL A 290 17.22 -5.48 5.76
C VAL A 290 16.33 -4.93 6.85
N GLY A 291 15.19 -4.34 6.47
CA GLY A 291 14.26 -3.80 7.44
C GLY A 291 13.15 -2.99 6.78
N HIS A 292 12.37 -2.31 7.63
CA HIS A 292 11.27 -1.45 7.22
C HIS A 292 11.48 0.01 7.66
N LEU A 293 10.62 0.91 7.17
CA LEU A 293 10.62 2.31 7.60
C LEU A 293 9.37 2.60 8.44
N SER A 294 9.56 3.31 9.59
CA SER A 294 8.46 3.66 10.50
C SER A 294 8.77 4.95 11.31
N PRO A 295 8.78 6.16 10.75
CA PRO A 295 9.26 6.56 9.43
C PRO A 295 10.77 6.39 9.24
N GLY A 296 11.56 6.27 10.32
CA GLY A 296 12.99 5.97 10.27
C GLY A 296 13.25 4.51 9.90
N MET A 297 14.47 4.21 9.47
CA MET A 297 14.90 2.84 9.17
C MET A 297 14.96 2.00 10.44
N ILE A 298 14.25 0.89 10.46
CA ILE A 298 14.25 -0.10 11.53
C ILE A 298 14.76 -1.42 10.93
N SER A 299 15.84 -1.96 11.52
CA SER A 299 16.43 -3.22 11.06
C SER A 299 15.59 -4.41 11.50
N ASP A 300 15.32 -5.31 10.56
CA ASP A 300 14.62 -6.58 10.79
C ASP A 300 15.56 -7.76 10.54
N PRO A 301 15.24 -8.95 11.05
CA PRO A 301 16.00 -10.17 10.74
C PRO A 301 15.81 -10.61 9.29
N SER A 302 14.66 -10.34 8.70
CA SER A 302 14.27 -10.70 7.34
C SER A 302 13.19 -9.77 6.80
N LEU A 303 13.04 -9.78 5.47
CA LEU A 303 11.86 -9.30 4.76
C LEU A 303 11.17 -10.51 4.12
N ASP A 304 9.90 -10.67 4.43
CA ASP A 304 9.09 -11.80 4.00
C ASP A 304 8.16 -11.44 2.83
N THR A 305 7.60 -12.45 2.19
CA THR A 305 6.64 -12.28 1.08
C THR A 305 5.52 -11.30 1.42
N GLY A 306 5.29 -10.35 0.53
CA GLY A 306 4.27 -9.30 0.65
C GLY A 306 4.76 -8.05 1.38
N GLU A 307 5.92 -8.09 2.04
CA GLU A 307 6.44 -6.94 2.78
C GLU A 307 7.10 -5.91 1.88
N ILE A 308 6.95 -4.64 2.27
CA ILE A 308 7.70 -3.51 1.75
C ILE A 308 8.77 -3.14 2.76
N GLY A 309 9.99 -2.92 2.27
CA GLY A 309 11.11 -2.58 3.14
C GLY A 309 12.32 -2.08 2.36
N TYR A 310 13.47 -2.08 3.03
CA TYR A 310 14.73 -1.66 2.45
C TYR A 310 15.80 -2.76 2.56
N ILE A 311 16.76 -2.70 1.65
CA ILE A 311 17.98 -3.50 1.67
C ILE A 311 19.18 -2.54 1.57
N VAL A 312 20.02 -2.51 2.58
CA VAL A 312 21.34 -1.88 2.51
C VAL A 312 22.29 -2.85 1.83
N THR A 313 22.95 -2.42 0.77
CA THR A 313 23.82 -3.31 -0.01
C THR A 313 25.29 -2.86 0.03
N ASN A 314 26.18 -3.73 -0.45
CA ASN A 314 27.57 -3.38 -0.70
C ASN A 314 27.83 -2.93 -2.14
N LEU A 315 26.78 -2.64 -2.92
CA LEU A 315 26.88 -2.09 -4.26
C LEU A 315 27.51 -0.69 -4.22
N LYS A 316 28.22 -0.33 -5.27
CA LYS A 316 28.95 0.95 -5.32
C LYS A 316 28.15 2.06 -5.98
N THR A 317 27.23 1.71 -6.87
CA THR A 317 26.44 2.67 -7.64
C THR A 317 25.01 2.18 -7.81
N THR A 318 24.06 3.11 -7.86
CA THR A 318 22.65 2.81 -8.15
C THR A 318 22.43 2.22 -9.55
N ARG A 319 23.42 2.34 -10.46
CA ARG A 319 23.37 1.72 -11.79
C ARG A 319 23.43 0.20 -11.75
N GLU A 320 24.00 -0.37 -10.68
CA GLU A 320 24.09 -1.81 -10.47
C GLU A 320 22.75 -2.41 -9.98
N ALA A 321 21.86 -1.58 -9.43
CA ALA A 321 20.52 -1.98 -8.96
C ALA A 321 19.49 -0.97 -9.48
N ARG A 322 19.09 -1.16 -10.73
CA ARG A 322 18.14 -0.27 -11.38
C ARG A 322 16.74 -0.44 -10.81
N VAL A 323 16.02 0.64 -10.74
CA VAL A 323 14.60 0.60 -10.38
C VAL A 323 13.82 -0.15 -11.47
N GLY A 324 12.89 -1.00 -11.05
CA GLY A 324 12.19 -1.95 -11.91
C GLY A 324 12.91 -3.28 -12.08
N ASP A 325 14.16 -3.43 -11.58
CA ASP A 325 14.86 -4.71 -11.57
C ASP A 325 14.31 -5.63 -10.46
N THR A 326 14.59 -6.92 -10.59
CA THR A 326 14.24 -7.94 -9.60
C THR A 326 15.48 -8.38 -8.84
N VAL A 327 15.41 -8.33 -7.51
CA VAL A 327 16.40 -8.94 -6.61
C VAL A 327 16.01 -10.38 -6.36
N THR A 328 16.97 -11.29 -6.53
CA THR A 328 16.84 -12.68 -6.10
C THR A 328 18.03 -13.08 -5.22
N LEU A 329 17.97 -14.22 -4.56
CA LEU A 329 19.13 -14.77 -3.84
C LEU A 329 20.05 -15.48 -4.84
N LYS A 330 21.35 -15.27 -4.71
CA LYS A 330 22.35 -15.86 -5.59
C LYS A 330 22.26 -17.39 -5.69
N LYS A 331 21.81 -18.07 -4.63
CA LYS A 331 21.59 -19.52 -4.61
C LYS A 331 20.52 -20.01 -5.60
N TYR A 332 19.55 -19.16 -5.98
CA TYR A 332 18.49 -19.49 -6.94
C TYR A 332 18.84 -19.08 -8.37
N PHE A 333 19.89 -18.27 -8.54
CA PHE A 333 20.34 -17.85 -9.86
C PHE A 333 21.28 -18.91 -10.45
N THR A 334 20.76 -19.77 -11.31
CA THR A 334 21.54 -20.69 -12.14
C THR A 334 21.61 -20.13 -13.57
N LYS A 335 22.63 -20.55 -14.35
CA LYS A 335 22.77 -20.11 -15.78
C LYS A 335 21.59 -20.53 -16.65
N GLU A 336 20.72 -21.42 -16.17
CA GLU A 336 19.53 -21.93 -16.85
C GLU A 336 18.28 -21.07 -16.56
N THR A 337 18.33 -20.15 -15.62
CA THR A 337 17.21 -19.23 -15.25
C THR A 337 17.30 -17.88 -15.95
N LYS A 338 18.06 -17.76 -17.07
CA LYS A 338 18.11 -16.57 -17.89
C LYS A 338 16.94 -16.51 -18.86
#